data_8219a190225abfa035f0a913435f28b1
#
_entry.id   8219a190225abfa035f0a913435f28b1
#
_cell.length_a   1.000
_cell.length_b   1.000
_cell.length_c   1.000
_cell.angle_alpha   90.00
_cell.angle_beta   90.00
_cell.angle_gamma   90.00
#
_symmetry.space_group_name_H-M   'P 1'
#
loop_
_entity.id
_entity.type
_entity.pdbx_description
1 polymer ?
#
loop_
_entity_poly.entity_id
_entity_poly.type
_entity_poly.pdbx_seq_one_letter_code
_entity_poly.pdbx_strand_id
1 'polypeptide(L)'
;MFHTKTYRWTVILFAFYFIMLTWIILFKLALSPSDLPHLRTVNLIPLGDPLRVNGQADYGEVMQNLLAFVPFGIYLGLLLPGRPLVLRLLPAALTSLAYECLQFVFMLGASDVTDLLSNTLGALVGLGVYAIFRRLCGQKTATVLNVLATLASAAMAALIVLMLMN
;
A
#
# COMPACT_ATOMS: atom_id res chain seq x y z
N MET A 1 -8.97 -18.05 17.23
CA MET A 1 -9.43 -16.74 17.74
C MET A 1 -8.19 -16.03 18.25
N PHE A 2 -7.81 -14.89 17.70
CA PHE A 2 -6.64 -14.16 18.18
C PHE A 2 -6.92 -13.62 19.59
N HIS A 3 -5.91 -13.63 20.47
CA HIS A 3 -6.01 -12.90 21.74
C HIS A 3 -6.40 -11.45 21.42
N THR A 4 -7.37 -10.90 22.15
CA THR A 4 -7.90 -9.53 21.92
C THR A 4 -6.80 -8.46 21.85
N LYS A 5 -5.69 -8.65 22.58
CA LYS A 5 -4.51 -7.77 22.55
C LYS A 5 -3.79 -7.81 21.19
N THR A 6 -3.55 -9.00 20.62
CA THR A 6 -2.88 -9.17 19.32
C THR A 6 -3.71 -8.56 18.19
N TYR A 7 -5.03 -8.74 18.21
CA TYR A 7 -5.93 -8.16 17.22
C TYR A 7 -5.91 -6.61 17.28
N ARG A 8 -6.03 -6.03 18.48
CA ARG A 8 -5.96 -4.56 18.66
C ARG A 8 -4.65 -4.01 18.15
N TRP A 9 -3.54 -4.68 18.43
CA TRP A 9 -2.22 -4.27 17.95
C TRP A 9 -2.14 -4.32 16.42
N THR A 10 -2.64 -5.38 15.78
CA THR A 10 -2.75 -5.47 14.32
C THR A 10 -3.52 -4.28 13.73
N VAL A 11 -4.65 -3.90 14.35
CA VAL A 11 -5.47 -2.77 13.88
C VAL A 11 -4.71 -1.44 14.01
N ILE A 12 -4.00 -1.21 15.11
CA ILE A 12 -3.20 0.00 15.33
C ILE A 12 -2.08 0.10 14.28
N LEU A 13 -1.34 -0.99 14.06
CA LEU A 13 -0.28 -1.03 13.06
C LEU A 13 -0.84 -0.84 11.64
N PHE A 14 -2.00 -1.44 11.35
CA PHE A 14 -2.67 -1.23 10.07
C PHE A 14 -3.09 0.22 9.88
N ALA A 15 -3.65 0.87 10.90
CA ALA A 15 -4.03 2.28 10.82
C ALA A 15 -2.80 3.19 10.58
N PHE A 16 -1.69 2.96 11.28
CA PHE A 16 -0.44 3.68 11.03
C PHE A 16 0.05 3.45 9.59
N TYR A 17 0.13 2.20 9.15
CA TYR A 17 0.51 1.87 7.78
C TYR A 17 -0.42 2.53 6.75
N PHE A 18 -1.73 2.53 6.98
CA PHE A 18 -2.71 3.12 6.07
C PHE A 18 -2.52 4.63 5.91
N ILE A 19 -2.17 5.34 6.99
CA ILE A 19 -1.81 6.76 6.93
C ILE A 19 -0.54 6.94 6.08
N MET A 20 0.49 6.11 6.29
CA MET A 20 1.72 6.17 5.51
C MET A 20 1.47 5.82 4.05
N LEU A 21 0.66 4.80 3.76
CA LEU A 21 0.27 4.43 2.40
C LEU A 21 -0.43 5.59 1.69
N THR A 22 -1.35 6.26 2.37
CA THR A 22 -2.05 7.44 1.83
C THR A 22 -1.05 8.55 1.48
N TRP A 23 -0.08 8.80 2.35
CA TRP A 23 0.95 9.79 2.09
C TRP A 23 1.86 9.40 0.91
N ILE A 24 2.25 8.13 0.81
CA ILE A 24 3.07 7.61 -0.29
C ILE A 24 2.33 7.71 -1.63
N ILE A 25 1.11 7.19 -1.71
CA ILE A 25 0.38 7.06 -2.98
C ILE A 25 -0.26 8.37 -3.40
N LEU A 26 -0.95 9.07 -2.48
CA LEU A 26 -1.73 10.24 -2.83
C LEU A 26 -0.87 11.50 -2.92
N PHE A 27 0.07 11.65 -2.00
CA PHE A 27 0.92 12.84 -1.91
C PHE A 27 2.35 12.61 -2.41
N LYS A 28 2.69 11.41 -2.91
CA LYS A 28 4.02 11.05 -3.47
C LYS A 28 5.17 11.49 -2.54
N LEU A 29 4.98 11.37 -1.23
CA LEU A 29 5.90 11.81 -0.17
C LEU A 29 6.18 13.33 -0.17
N ALA A 30 5.38 14.14 -0.85
CA ALA A 30 5.53 15.59 -0.84
C ALA A 30 5.40 16.13 0.60
N LEU A 31 6.27 17.05 0.96
CA LEU A 31 6.26 17.76 2.25
C LEU A 31 5.54 19.10 2.15
N SER A 32 5.38 19.63 0.94
CA SER A 32 4.68 20.89 0.68
C SER A 32 3.62 20.71 -0.42
N PRO A 33 2.47 21.38 -0.32
CA PRO A 33 1.48 21.39 -1.41
C PRO A 33 2.01 21.91 -2.74
N SER A 34 3.07 22.76 -2.73
CA SER A 34 3.73 23.27 -3.92
C SER A 34 4.49 22.20 -4.72
N ASP A 35 4.83 21.08 -4.07
CA ASP A 35 5.60 20.00 -4.69
C ASP A 35 4.70 19.01 -5.43
N LEU A 36 3.38 19.18 -5.30
CA LEU A 36 2.40 18.29 -5.94
C LEU A 36 2.25 18.64 -7.43
N PRO A 37 2.22 17.64 -8.31
CA PRO A 37 1.95 17.87 -9.72
C PRO A 37 0.48 18.32 -9.90
N HIS A 38 0.24 19.57 -10.25
CA HIS A 38 -1.09 20.10 -10.55
C HIS A 38 -1.59 19.59 -11.92
N LEU A 39 -1.71 18.27 -12.08
CA LEU A 39 -2.10 17.60 -13.31
C LEU A 39 -3.46 16.92 -13.14
N ARG A 40 -4.25 16.95 -14.20
CA ARG A 40 -5.54 16.27 -14.31
C ARG A 40 -5.58 15.49 -15.61
N THR A 41 -5.08 14.29 -15.58
CA THR A 41 -5.11 13.37 -16.73
C THR A 41 -5.69 12.04 -16.29
N VAL A 42 -6.27 11.30 -17.24
CA VAL A 42 -6.79 9.93 -17.00
C VAL A 42 -6.23 9.03 -18.06
N ASN A 43 -5.53 7.99 -17.63
CA ASN A 43 -5.06 6.92 -18.49
C ASN A 43 -5.85 5.64 -18.20
N LEU A 44 -6.62 5.19 -19.18
CA LEU A 44 -7.42 3.95 -19.09
C LEU A 44 -6.79 2.77 -19.80
N ILE A 45 -5.62 2.95 -20.43
CA ILE A 45 -4.91 1.88 -21.13
C ILE A 45 -3.84 1.32 -20.21
N PRO A 46 -3.97 0.07 -19.72
CA PRO A 46 -2.97 -0.52 -18.85
C PRO A 46 -1.59 -0.53 -19.53
N LEU A 47 -0.58 0.01 -18.85
CA LEU A 47 0.80 0.17 -19.33
C LEU A 47 0.90 0.97 -20.65
N GLY A 48 -0.14 1.72 -21.03
CA GLY A 48 -0.26 2.34 -22.34
C GLY A 48 0.62 3.58 -22.55
N ASP A 49 1.01 4.25 -21.47
CA ASP A 49 1.82 5.47 -21.53
C ASP A 49 2.82 5.53 -20.37
N PRO A 50 3.81 4.62 -20.36
CA PRO A 50 4.81 4.61 -19.29
C PRO A 50 5.66 5.89 -19.36
N LEU A 51 6.01 6.41 -18.20
CA LEU A 51 7.02 7.47 -18.10
C LEU A 51 8.27 7.06 -18.87
N ARG A 52 8.86 7.99 -19.63
CA ARG A 52 10.08 7.74 -20.37
C ARG A 52 11.24 8.48 -19.73
N VAL A 53 12.20 7.73 -19.23
CA VAL A 53 13.45 8.26 -18.71
C VAL A 53 14.56 7.86 -19.67
N ASN A 54 15.29 8.84 -20.23
CA ASN A 54 16.34 8.62 -21.24
C ASN A 54 15.86 7.80 -22.47
N GLY A 55 14.60 7.97 -22.87
CA GLY A 55 14.01 7.27 -24.02
C GLY A 55 13.55 5.83 -23.73
N GLN A 56 13.76 5.30 -22.52
CA GLN A 56 13.29 3.99 -22.08
C GLN A 56 12.04 4.12 -21.21
N ALA A 57 11.14 3.13 -21.32
CA ALA A 57 9.97 3.06 -20.46
C ALA A 57 10.39 2.84 -19.00
N ASP A 58 9.92 3.70 -18.09
CA ASP A 58 10.16 3.59 -16.67
C ASP A 58 8.91 3.01 -15.99
N TYR A 59 9.05 1.85 -15.39
CA TYR A 59 8.02 1.18 -14.59
C TYR A 59 8.25 1.33 -13.09
N GLY A 60 9.09 2.27 -12.68
CA GLY A 60 9.42 2.53 -11.27
C GLY A 60 8.19 2.81 -10.42
N GLU A 61 7.26 3.63 -10.92
CA GLU A 61 5.99 3.95 -10.23
C GLU A 61 5.10 2.71 -10.07
N VAL A 62 4.97 1.89 -11.12
CA VAL A 62 4.22 0.62 -11.07
C VAL A 62 4.78 -0.31 -10.00
N MET A 63 6.11 -0.43 -9.92
CA MET A 63 6.77 -1.27 -8.93
C MET A 63 6.62 -0.69 -7.51
N GLN A 64 6.73 0.61 -7.35
CA GLN A 64 6.51 1.28 -6.06
C GLN A 64 5.09 1.06 -5.54
N ASN A 65 4.08 1.24 -6.39
CA ASN A 65 2.68 1.00 -6.08
C ASN A 65 2.43 -0.45 -5.67
N LEU A 66 2.95 -1.41 -6.45
CA LEU A 66 2.87 -2.82 -6.13
C LEU A 66 3.48 -3.11 -4.75
N LEU A 67 4.72 -2.67 -4.51
CA LEU A 67 5.42 -2.90 -3.25
C LEU A 67 4.73 -2.22 -2.06
N ALA A 68 4.21 -1.01 -2.26
CA ALA A 68 3.48 -0.29 -1.23
C ALA A 68 2.21 -1.03 -0.78
N PHE A 69 1.54 -1.78 -1.67
CA PHE A 69 0.34 -2.54 -1.34
C PHE A 69 0.60 -3.97 -0.83
N VAL A 70 1.84 -4.47 -0.85
CA VAL A 70 2.15 -5.78 -0.25
C VAL A 70 1.78 -5.84 1.24
N PRO A 71 2.17 -4.88 2.11
CA PRO A 71 1.74 -4.89 3.51
C PRO A 71 0.22 -4.82 3.66
N PHE A 72 -0.50 -4.10 2.77
CA PHE A 72 -1.95 -4.07 2.77
C PHE A 72 -2.54 -5.49 2.69
N GLY A 73 -2.07 -6.29 1.73
CA GLY A 73 -2.49 -7.68 1.57
C GLY A 73 -2.17 -8.54 2.79
N ILE A 74 -1.01 -8.36 3.43
CA ILE A 74 -0.66 -9.05 4.67
C ILE A 74 -1.68 -8.72 5.78
N TYR A 75 -2.03 -7.44 5.95
CA TYR A 75 -3.03 -7.02 6.94
C TYR A 75 -4.43 -7.57 6.61
N LEU A 76 -4.82 -7.62 5.33
CA LEU A 76 -6.09 -8.25 4.93
C LEU A 76 -6.12 -9.74 5.29
N GLY A 77 -4.98 -10.44 5.14
CA GLY A 77 -4.82 -11.82 5.59
C GLY A 77 -5.02 -11.97 7.10
N LEU A 78 -4.49 -11.05 7.90
CA LEU A 78 -4.59 -11.03 9.36
C LEU A 78 -6.01 -10.65 9.84
N LEU A 79 -6.62 -9.64 9.21
CA LEU A 79 -7.90 -9.06 9.66
C LEU A 79 -9.13 -9.81 9.14
N LEU A 80 -9.00 -10.47 7.97
CA LEU A 80 -10.08 -11.20 7.31
C LEU A 80 -9.77 -12.70 7.15
N PRO A 81 -9.39 -13.41 8.23
CA PRO A 81 -9.05 -14.83 8.14
C PRO A 81 -10.27 -15.66 7.70
N GLY A 82 -10.03 -16.63 6.80
CA GLY A 82 -11.09 -17.55 6.33
C GLY A 82 -12.09 -16.95 5.33
N ARG A 83 -12.00 -15.68 4.99
CA ARG A 83 -12.87 -15.10 3.96
C ARG A 83 -12.39 -15.51 2.55
N PRO A 84 -13.30 -15.62 1.57
CA PRO A 84 -12.94 -15.85 0.16
C PRO A 84 -11.95 -14.81 -0.35
N LEU A 85 -11.11 -15.20 -1.32
CA LEU A 85 -10.06 -14.33 -1.89
C LEU A 85 -10.62 -13.00 -2.41
N VAL A 86 -11.75 -13.03 -3.10
CA VAL A 86 -12.41 -11.83 -3.63
C VAL A 86 -12.75 -10.84 -2.51
N LEU A 87 -13.36 -11.31 -1.41
CA LEU A 87 -13.71 -10.45 -0.27
C LEU A 87 -12.50 -9.92 0.48
N ARG A 88 -11.33 -10.58 0.36
CA ARG A 88 -10.08 -10.05 0.91
C ARG A 88 -9.45 -9.01 -0.01
N LEU A 89 -9.51 -9.18 -1.33
CA LEU A 89 -8.93 -8.23 -2.28
C LEU A 89 -9.79 -6.98 -2.48
N LEU A 90 -11.09 -7.10 -2.32
CA LEU A 90 -12.02 -5.99 -2.54
C LEU A 90 -11.64 -4.70 -1.78
N PRO A 91 -11.26 -4.72 -0.48
CA PRO A 91 -10.83 -3.49 0.21
C PRO A 91 -9.61 -2.84 -0.43
N ALA A 92 -8.63 -3.62 -0.93
CA ALA A 92 -7.45 -3.06 -1.59
C ALA A 92 -7.82 -2.40 -2.93
N ALA A 93 -8.62 -3.07 -3.75
CA ALA A 93 -9.10 -2.53 -5.02
C ALA A 93 -9.93 -1.25 -4.82
N LEU A 94 -10.83 -1.23 -3.84
CA LEU A 94 -11.63 -0.04 -3.51
C LEU A 94 -10.77 1.11 -2.97
N THR A 95 -9.76 0.81 -2.14
CA THR A 95 -8.82 1.83 -1.66
C THR A 95 -8.01 2.42 -2.82
N SER A 96 -7.51 1.58 -3.73
CA SER A 96 -6.78 2.03 -4.90
C SER A 96 -7.67 2.89 -5.80
N LEU A 97 -8.89 2.44 -6.09
CA LEU A 97 -9.86 3.23 -6.87
C LEU A 97 -10.16 4.58 -6.19
N ALA A 98 -10.29 4.60 -4.85
CA ALA A 98 -10.50 5.84 -4.12
C ALA A 98 -9.31 6.80 -4.27
N TYR A 99 -8.07 6.28 -4.25
CA TYR A 99 -6.89 7.11 -4.49
C TYR A 99 -6.89 7.71 -5.89
N GLU A 100 -7.20 6.92 -6.94
CA GLU A 100 -7.33 7.42 -8.31
C GLU A 100 -8.39 8.53 -8.43
N CYS A 101 -9.56 8.33 -7.80
CA CYS A 101 -10.60 9.35 -7.75
C CYS A 101 -10.14 10.63 -7.03
N LEU A 102 -9.43 10.49 -5.90
CA LEU A 102 -8.92 11.64 -5.15
C LEU A 102 -7.82 12.38 -5.94
N GLN A 103 -6.91 11.67 -6.59
CA GLN A 103 -5.89 12.27 -7.45
C GLN A 103 -6.52 13.07 -8.58
N PHE A 104 -7.56 12.54 -9.23
CA PHE A 104 -8.29 13.25 -10.26
C PHE A 104 -9.02 14.49 -9.72
N VAL A 105 -9.77 14.36 -8.61
CA VAL A 105 -10.57 15.45 -8.05
C VAL A 105 -9.68 16.60 -7.57
N PHE A 106 -8.62 16.28 -6.85
CA PHE A 106 -7.72 17.27 -6.25
C PHE A 106 -6.53 17.67 -7.13
N MET A 107 -6.45 17.17 -8.38
CA MET A 107 -5.36 17.46 -9.32
C MET A 107 -3.98 17.08 -8.76
N LEU A 108 -3.90 15.96 -8.02
CA LEU A 108 -2.68 15.50 -7.35
C LEU A 108 -1.78 14.65 -8.24
N GLY A 109 -2.20 14.36 -9.48
CA GLY A 109 -1.47 13.54 -10.44
C GLY A 109 -2.35 13.00 -11.55
N ALA A 110 -1.78 12.11 -12.36
CA ALA A 110 -2.51 11.35 -13.37
C ALA A 110 -3.24 10.18 -12.70
N SER A 111 -4.52 9.99 -13.02
CA SER A 111 -5.25 8.77 -12.62
C SER A 111 -4.97 7.68 -13.66
N ASP A 112 -4.42 6.54 -13.23
CA ASP A 112 -4.00 5.47 -14.11
C ASP A 112 -4.61 4.12 -13.69
N VAL A 113 -5.25 3.45 -14.64
CA VAL A 113 -5.76 2.09 -14.40
C VAL A 113 -4.61 1.10 -14.10
N THR A 114 -3.39 1.39 -14.53
CA THR A 114 -2.19 0.61 -14.21
C THR A 114 -1.94 0.61 -12.69
N ASP A 115 -2.16 1.74 -12.02
CA ASP A 115 -2.00 1.88 -10.59
C ASP A 115 -3.06 1.07 -9.82
N LEU A 116 -4.31 1.07 -10.30
CA LEU A 116 -5.34 0.20 -9.75
C LEU A 116 -4.97 -1.28 -9.84
N LEU A 117 -4.41 -1.70 -10.97
CA LEU A 117 -3.98 -3.08 -11.20
C LEU A 117 -2.75 -3.43 -10.36
N SER A 118 -1.71 -2.59 -10.35
CA SER A 118 -0.47 -2.83 -9.61
C SER A 118 -0.70 -2.87 -8.11
N ASN A 119 -1.53 -1.96 -7.57
CA ASN A 119 -1.93 -1.92 -6.17
C ASN A 119 -2.69 -3.18 -5.75
N THR A 120 -3.66 -3.60 -6.58
CA THR A 120 -4.44 -4.82 -6.33
C THR A 120 -3.55 -6.06 -6.40
N LEU A 121 -2.63 -6.11 -7.37
CA LEU A 121 -1.64 -7.18 -7.50
C LEU A 121 -0.69 -7.21 -6.30
N GLY A 122 -0.24 -6.06 -5.82
CA GLY A 122 0.57 -5.94 -4.61
C GLY A 122 -0.14 -6.53 -3.39
N ALA A 123 -1.44 -6.22 -3.22
CA ALA A 123 -2.24 -6.82 -2.15
C ALA A 123 -2.41 -8.34 -2.33
N LEU A 124 -2.53 -8.84 -3.55
CA LEU A 124 -2.56 -10.29 -3.82
C LEU A 124 -1.24 -10.96 -3.42
N VAL A 125 -0.11 -10.37 -3.79
CA VAL A 125 1.23 -10.84 -3.35
C VAL A 125 1.32 -10.84 -1.82
N GLY A 126 0.85 -9.78 -1.17
CA GLY A 126 0.80 -9.69 0.30
C GLY A 126 -0.04 -10.80 0.96
N LEU A 127 -1.18 -11.15 0.37
CA LEU A 127 -1.97 -12.30 0.81
C LEU A 127 -1.21 -13.62 0.65
N GLY A 128 -0.42 -13.75 -0.41
CA GLY A 128 0.48 -14.89 -0.61
C GLY A 128 1.55 -14.96 0.48
N VAL A 129 2.19 -13.84 0.80
CA VAL A 129 3.16 -13.73 1.91
C VAL A 129 2.51 -14.14 3.23
N TYR A 130 1.32 -13.61 3.54
CA TYR A 130 0.57 -14.03 4.72
C TYR A 130 0.31 -15.55 4.74
N ALA A 131 -0.06 -16.15 3.61
CA ALA A 131 -0.32 -17.59 3.52
C ALA A 131 0.94 -18.42 3.79
N ILE A 132 2.11 -17.97 3.32
CA ILE A 132 3.41 -18.59 3.62
C ILE A 132 3.69 -18.51 5.13
N PHE A 133 3.59 -17.33 5.74
CA PHE A 133 3.79 -17.18 7.19
C PHE A 133 2.79 -18.02 7.99
N ARG A 134 1.55 -18.14 7.51
CA ARG A 134 0.53 -18.98 8.14
C ARG A 134 0.89 -20.47 8.12
N ARG A 135 1.53 -20.92 7.06
CA ARG A 135 2.05 -22.30 6.97
C ARG A 135 3.25 -22.54 7.90
N LEU A 136 4.18 -21.58 7.97
CA LEU A 136 5.42 -21.71 8.72
C LEU A 136 5.23 -21.51 10.22
N CYS A 137 4.47 -20.48 10.63
CA CYS A 137 4.34 -20.05 12.02
C CYS A 137 3.04 -20.51 12.69
N GLY A 138 2.08 -21.06 11.94
CA GLY A 138 0.81 -21.55 12.47
C GLY A 138 0.05 -20.49 13.27
N GLN A 139 -0.21 -20.78 14.54
CA GLN A 139 -0.95 -19.84 15.42
C GLN A 139 -0.14 -18.59 15.80
N LYS A 140 1.19 -18.62 15.69
CA LYS A 140 2.07 -17.49 16.01
C LYS A 140 2.18 -16.45 14.87
N THR A 141 1.56 -16.69 13.72
CA THR A 141 1.64 -15.83 12.52
C THR A 141 1.35 -14.37 12.83
N ALA A 142 0.26 -14.08 13.53
CA ALA A 142 -0.11 -12.70 13.86
C ALA A 142 0.93 -12.04 14.77
N THR A 143 1.50 -12.76 15.72
CA THR A 143 2.54 -12.23 16.61
C THR A 143 3.81 -11.92 15.81
N VAL A 144 4.27 -12.84 14.96
CA VAL A 144 5.47 -12.66 14.15
C VAL A 144 5.31 -11.48 13.19
N LEU A 145 4.21 -11.43 12.44
CA LEU A 145 3.95 -10.36 11.49
C LEU A 145 3.80 -9.00 12.19
N ASN A 146 3.16 -8.94 13.36
CA ASN A 146 3.06 -7.71 14.14
C ASN A 146 4.42 -7.23 14.67
N VAL A 147 5.32 -8.13 15.07
CA VAL A 147 6.69 -7.75 15.46
C VAL A 147 7.44 -7.16 14.27
N LEU A 148 7.40 -7.82 13.11
CA LEU A 148 8.03 -7.29 11.89
C LEU A 148 7.43 -5.94 11.48
N ALA A 149 6.11 -5.81 11.53
CA ALA A 149 5.42 -4.56 11.24
C ALA A 149 5.78 -3.44 12.23
N THR A 150 5.95 -3.77 13.52
CA THR A 150 6.38 -2.79 14.53
C THR A 150 7.79 -2.28 14.22
N LEU A 151 8.73 -3.17 13.88
CA LEU A 151 10.09 -2.80 13.50
C LEU A 151 10.12 -1.93 12.25
N ALA A 152 9.34 -2.30 11.22
CA ALA A 152 9.22 -1.52 9.99
C ALA A 152 8.60 -0.13 10.26
N SER A 153 7.56 -0.05 11.09
CA SER A 153 6.92 1.21 11.49
C SER A 153 7.88 2.11 12.27
N ALA A 154 8.67 1.54 13.17
CA ALA A 154 9.67 2.29 13.93
C ALA A 154 10.78 2.83 13.02
N ALA A 155 11.27 2.02 12.08
CA ALA A 155 12.25 2.45 11.09
C ALA A 155 11.70 3.57 10.19
N MET A 156 10.46 3.45 9.72
CA MET A 156 9.79 4.48 8.92
C MET A 156 9.63 5.78 9.73
N ALA A 157 9.19 5.71 10.97
CA ALA A 157 9.06 6.89 11.83
C ALA A 157 10.42 7.57 12.06
N ALA A 158 11.49 6.81 12.25
CA ALA A 158 12.85 7.36 12.39
C ALA A 158 13.30 8.07 11.11
N LEU A 159 13.04 7.49 9.93
CA LEU A 159 13.36 8.12 8.64
C LEU A 159 12.60 9.44 8.45
N ILE A 160 11.31 9.48 8.80
CA ILE A 160 10.50 10.70 8.71
C ILE A 160 11.08 11.79 9.63
N VAL A 161 11.42 11.45 10.87
CA VAL A 161 12.04 12.41 11.81
C VAL A 161 13.35 12.94 11.23
N LEU A 162 14.20 12.09 10.68
CA LEU A 162 15.46 12.52 10.04
C LEU A 162 15.19 13.44 8.83
N MET A 163 14.18 13.17 8.02
CA MET A 163 13.80 14.03 6.89
C MET A 163 13.29 15.42 7.34
N LEU A 164 12.61 15.49 8.48
CA LEU A 164 12.09 16.76 9.02
C LEU A 164 13.15 17.60 9.75
N MET A 165 14.28 16.98 10.15
CA MET A 165 15.37 17.65 10.84
C MET A 165 16.45 18.21 9.89
N ASN A 166 16.45 17.83 8.62
CA ASN A 166 17.34 18.31 7.56
C ASN A 166 16.65 19.30 6.64
#